data_179ddf9fde06b0eae862ad79a53140d3
#
_entry.id   179ddf9fde06b0eae862ad79a53140d3
#
_cell.length_a   1.000
_cell.length_b   1.000
_cell.length_c   1.000
_cell.angle_alpha   90.00
_cell.angle_beta   90.00
_cell.angle_gamma   90.00
#
_symmetry.space_group_name_H-M   'P 1'
#
loop_
_entity.id
_entity.type
_entity.pdbx_description
1 polymer ?
#
loop_
_entity_poly.entity_id
_entity_poly.type
_entity_poly.pdbx_seq_one_letter_code
_entity_poly.pdbx_strand_id
1 'polypeptide(L)'
;MQIVTFNIRCDYGQDGANNFDNRKVLIEKKIKEEQPDIICFQEVLPHVAQWLKESLTDYYVLGCGRDKDLQNEQTSIAYRKELFHLVKMEVFWLSDTPDIPGSRYTNQSECPRTCTVLYLYDIKKARVLRVYNTHLDHIGSEARSQGLKLIMDKISQTDYMGKVPFILTGDFNALPDSEELAVLNNYKGIYDCTKTISGTFHDYGREKIEEKIDYIIADKAFNCKGTVRWTDQVNGVYLSDHYPVSTVLE
;
A
#
# COMPACT_ATOMS: atom_id res chain seq x y z
N MET A 1 -9.28 6.58 -12.95
CA MET A 1 -8.20 6.79 -11.96
C MET A 1 -7.37 5.55 -11.89
N GLN A 2 -6.04 5.69 -12.05
CA GLN A 2 -5.09 4.57 -11.94
C GLN A 2 -4.45 4.60 -10.55
N ILE A 3 -4.56 3.50 -9.79
CA ILE A 3 -3.94 3.34 -8.48
C ILE A 3 -2.99 2.13 -8.48
N VAL A 4 -1.87 2.27 -7.78
CA VAL A 4 -0.84 1.24 -7.68
C VAL A 4 -0.57 0.92 -6.22
N THR A 5 -0.48 -0.36 -5.85
CA THR A 5 0.19 -0.81 -4.63
C THR A 5 1.58 -1.30 -4.97
N PHE A 6 2.57 -0.87 -4.18
CA PHE A 6 3.96 -1.11 -4.49
C PHE A 6 4.80 -1.30 -3.21
N ASN A 7 4.99 -2.54 -2.78
CA ASN A 7 6.06 -2.83 -1.83
C ASN A 7 7.40 -2.54 -2.53
N ILE A 8 8.06 -1.44 -2.12
CA ILE A 8 9.28 -0.94 -2.80
C ILE A 8 10.53 -1.69 -2.35
N ARG A 9 10.41 -2.58 -1.38
CA ARG A 9 11.49 -3.30 -0.67
C ARG A 9 12.40 -2.37 0.12
N CYS A 10 12.50 -2.61 1.41
CA CYS A 10 13.34 -1.84 2.33
C CYS A 10 14.83 -1.93 1.97
N ASP A 11 15.51 -0.80 2.08
CA ASP A 11 16.91 -0.66 1.70
C ASP A 11 17.83 -0.76 2.92
N TYR A 12 18.13 -2.00 3.33
CA TYR A 12 19.16 -2.29 4.35
C TYR A 12 20.48 -2.76 3.71
N GLY A 13 20.63 -2.65 2.39
CA GLY A 13 21.86 -3.01 1.68
C GLY A 13 22.07 -4.52 1.47
N GLN A 14 21.03 -5.36 1.68
CA GLN A 14 21.15 -6.81 1.67
C GLN A 14 20.90 -7.48 0.30
N ASP A 15 20.38 -6.75 -0.70
CA ASP A 15 19.82 -7.34 -1.92
C ASP A 15 20.82 -7.42 -3.09
N GLY A 16 22.13 -7.16 -2.87
CA GLY A 16 23.20 -7.31 -3.87
C GLY A 16 22.94 -6.51 -5.15
N ALA A 17 22.80 -7.19 -6.29
CA ALA A 17 22.52 -6.52 -7.57
C ALA A 17 21.16 -5.81 -7.58
N ASN A 18 20.23 -6.22 -6.73
CA ASN A 18 18.91 -5.61 -6.56
C ASN A 18 18.84 -4.61 -5.38
N ASN A 19 19.98 -4.10 -4.89
CA ASN A 19 19.99 -3.00 -3.94
C ASN A 19 19.26 -1.78 -4.49
N PHE A 20 18.67 -0.98 -3.59
CA PHE A 20 17.83 0.16 -3.95
C PHE A 20 18.52 1.13 -4.93
N ASP A 21 19.82 1.40 -4.74
CA ASP A 21 20.58 2.27 -5.65
C ASP A 21 20.55 1.82 -7.11
N ASN A 22 20.49 0.51 -7.37
CA ASN A 22 20.38 -0.03 -8.72
C ASN A 22 18.94 -0.01 -9.24
N ARG A 23 17.95 -0.14 -8.34
CA ARG A 23 16.51 -0.19 -8.69
C ARG A 23 15.89 1.19 -8.88
N LYS A 24 16.33 2.20 -8.14
CA LYS A 24 15.69 3.52 -8.08
C LYS A 24 15.50 4.19 -9.45
N VAL A 25 16.47 4.02 -10.37
CA VAL A 25 16.37 4.57 -11.74
C VAL A 25 15.28 3.88 -12.55
N LEU A 26 15.13 2.55 -12.40
CA LEU A 26 14.08 1.78 -13.06
C LEU A 26 12.71 2.11 -12.49
N ILE A 27 12.61 2.27 -11.18
CA ILE A 27 11.38 2.67 -10.47
C ILE A 27 10.91 4.04 -10.94
N GLU A 28 11.81 5.03 -10.94
CA GLU A 28 11.50 6.39 -11.40
C GLU A 28 11.04 6.40 -12.86
N LYS A 29 11.76 5.69 -13.74
CA LYS A 29 11.42 5.55 -15.16
C LYS A 29 10.04 4.93 -15.32
N LYS A 30 9.75 3.83 -14.63
CA LYS A 30 8.45 3.14 -14.71
C LYS A 30 7.30 4.04 -14.25
N ILE A 31 7.45 4.73 -13.12
CA ILE A 31 6.42 5.66 -12.63
C ILE A 31 6.18 6.80 -13.61
N LYS A 32 7.23 7.36 -14.23
CA LYS A 32 7.12 8.41 -15.25
C LYS A 32 6.46 7.94 -16.55
N GLU A 33 6.65 6.68 -16.92
CA GLU A 33 6.00 6.08 -18.09
C GLU A 33 4.52 5.81 -17.87
N GLU A 34 4.16 5.23 -16.72
CA GLU A 34 2.78 4.85 -16.39
C GLU A 34 1.92 6.03 -15.88
N GLN A 35 2.55 7.01 -15.22
CA GLN A 35 1.90 8.20 -14.65
C GLN A 35 0.65 7.89 -13.80
N PRO A 36 0.70 6.94 -12.86
CA PRO A 36 -0.47 6.61 -12.05
C PRO A 36 -0.95 7.80 -11.25
N ASP A 37 -2.25 7.86 -11.01
CA ASP A 37 -2.86 8.97 -10.26
C ASP A 37 -2.50 8.91 -8.76
N ILE A 38 -2.42 7.68 -8.22
CA ILE A 38 -2.09 7.40 -6.82
C ILE A 38 -1.16 6.18 -6.74
N ILE A 39 -0.12 6.25 -5.88
CA ILE A 39 0.78 5.13 -5.60
C ILE A 39 0.85 4.93 -4.08
N CYS A 40 0.57 3.72 -3.65
CA CYS A 40 0.63 3.30 -2.26
C CYS A 40 1.87 2.43 -2.05
N PHE A 41 2.88 2.98 -1.40
CA PHE A 41 4.17 2.32 -1.18
C PHE A 41 4.22 1.66 0.20
N GLN A 42 4.85 0.50 0.32
CA GLN A 42 5.20 -0.16 1.57
C GLN A 42 6.74 -0.27 1.67
N GLU A 43 7.27 -0.48 2.87
CA GLU A 43 8.70 -0.61 3.18
C GLU A 43 9.56 0.63 2.88
N VAL A 44 8.97 1.81 2.90
CA VAL A 44 9.65 3.06 2.57
C VAL A 44 10.49 3.55 3.76
N LEU A 45 11.80 3.37 3.74
CA LEU A 45 12.70 3.95 4.74
C LEU A 45 12.81 5.49 4.58
N PRO A 46 13.22 6.23 5.63
CA PRO A 46 13.25 7.70 5.60
C PRO A 46 14.04 8.30 4.41
N HIS A 47 15.19 7.72 4.05
CA HIS A 47 15.98 8.18 2.91
C HIS A 47 15.30 7.85 1.55
N VAL A 48 14.57 6.72 1.47
CA VAL A 48 13.76 6.37 0.29
C VAL A 48 12.57 7.32 0.17
N ALA A 49 11.92 7.69 1.29
CA ALA A 49 10.85 8.69 1.30
C ALA A 49 11.35 10.06 0.80
N GLN A 50 12.56 10.45 1.19
CA GLN A 50 13.17 11.68 0.70
C GLN A 50 13.44 11.61 -0.80
N TRP A 51 14.03 10.51 -1.28
CA TRP A 51 14.26 10.28 -2.70
C TRP A 51 12.94 10.31 -3.51
N LEU A 52 11.87 9.66 -3.03
CA LEU A 52 10.55 9.72 -3.68
C LEU A 52 10.03 11.14 -3.84
N LYS A 53 10.18 11.98 -2.80
CA LYS A 53 9.77 13.40 -2.84
C LYS A 53 10.57 14.22 -3.84
N GLU A 54 11.87 13.93 -3.99
CA GLU A 54 12.78 14.62 -4.91
C GLU A 54 12.61 14.17 -6.36
N SER A 55 12.37 12.86 -6.59
CA SER A 55 12.25 12.27 -7.92
C SER A 55 10.85 12.41 -8.53
N LEU A 56 9.80 12.35 -7.69
CA LEU A 56 8.40 12.41 -8.13
C LEU A 56 7.83 13.82 -7.95
N THR A 57 8.39 14.79 -8.67
CA THR A 57 8.08 16.23 -8.51
C THR A 57 6.62 16.58 -8.78
N ASP A 58 5.89 15.77 -9.56
CA ASP A 58 4.47 15.97 -9.86
C ASP A 58 3.54 15.35 -8.81
N TYR A 59 4.11 14.72 -7.77
CA TYR A 59 3.38 14.08 -6.69
C TYR A 59 3.66 14.75 -5.35
N TYR A 60 2.66 14.71 -4.46
CA TYR A 60 2.91 14.79 -3.03
C TYR A 60 3.13 13.37 -2.50
N VAL A 61 4.15 13.16 -1.67
CA VAL A 61 4.46 11.87 -1.03
C VAL A 61 4.33 12.05 0.48
N LEU A 62 3.36 11.35 1.09
CA LEU A 62 3.00 11.49 2.49
C LEU A 62 3.04 10.15 3.21
N GLY A 63 3.58 10.16 4.42
CA GLY A 63 3.71 9.00 5.31
C GLY A 63 4.54 9.35 6.52
N CYS A 64 4.55 8.49 7.53
CA CYS A 64 5.49 8.57 8.65
C CYS A 64 5.98 7.17 9.03
N GLY A 65 7.12 7.11 9.69
CA GLY A 65 7.73 5.85 10.15
C GLY A 65 6.90 5.18 11.24
N ARG A 66 6.99 3.85 11.27
CA ARG A 66 6.17 3.00 12.14
C ARG A 66 6.63 2.92 13.58
N ASP A 67 7.88 3.31 13.87
CA ASP A 67 8.45 3.22 15.22
C ASP A 67 7.94 4.34 16.14
N LYS A 68 8.24 4.21 17.44
CA LYS A 68 7.80 5.15 18.46
C LYS A 68 8.31 6.58 18.22
N ASP A 69 9.48 6.72 17.61
CA ASP A 69 10.10 7.99 17.22
C ASP A 69 9.73 8.46 15.81
N LEU A 70 8.77 7.76 15.18
CA LEU A 70 8.30 8.00 13.81
C LEU A 70 9.37 7.79 12.74
N GLN A 71 10.40 7.00 13.06
CA GLN A 71 11.40 6.53 12.11
C GLN A 71 11.04 5.16 11.56
N ASN A 72 11.96 4.55 10.78
CA ASN A 72 11.81 3.25 10.15
C ASN A 72 10.82 3.27 8.96
N GLU A 73 10.35 2.10 8.52
CA GLU A 73 9.52 1.94 7.35
C GLU A 73 8.18 2.67 7.45
N GLN A 74 7.78 3.26 6.32
CA GLN A 74 6.51 3.97 6.14
C GLN A 74 5.61 3.20 5.17
N THR A 75 4.31 3.31 5.37
CA THR A 75 3.28 3.02 4.38
C THR A 75 2.89 4.32 3.68
N SER A 76 3.78 4.81 2.80
CA SER A 76 3.62 6.12 2.16
C SER A 76 2.61 6.09 1.02
N ILE A 77 1.89 7.20 0.82
CA ILE A 77 0.99 7.40 -0.32
C ILE A 77 1.47 8.60 -1.13
N ALA A 78 1.69 8.38 -2.43
CA ALA A 78 1.94 9.42 -3.40
C ALA A 78 0.68 9.68 -4.23
N TYR A 79 0.34 10.96 -4.50
CA TYR A 79 -0.77 11.33 -5.36
C TYR A 79 -0.43 12.53 -6.23
N ARG A 80 -0.98 12.59 -7.44
CA ARG A 80 -0.71 13.68 -8.40
C ARG A 80 -1.28 14.99 -7.91
N LYS A 81 -0.41 16.01 -7.85
CA LYS A 81 -0.74 17.37 -7.36
C LYS A 81 -1.86 18.04 -8.15
N GLU A 82 -1.90 17.81 -9.46
CA GLU A 82 -2.90 18.43 -10.35
C GLU A 82 -4.28 17.76 -10.32
N LEU A 83 -4.36 16.52 -9.77
CA LEU A 83 -5.61 15.73 -9.77
C LEU A 83 -6.33 15.75 -8.44
N PHE A 84 -5.60 15.99 -7.35
CA PHE A 84 -6.17 15.87 -6.00
C PHE A 84 -5.73 16.99 -5.07
N HIS A 85 -6.64 17.39 -4.18
CA HIS A 85 -6.31 18.16 -2.99
C HIS A 85 -6.39 17.29 -1.74
N LEU A 86 -5.41 17.42 -0.85
CA LEU A 86 -5.43 16.76 0.46
C LEU A 86 -6.46 17.45 1.36
N VAL A 87 -7.42 16.67 1.85
CA VAL A 87 -8.42 17.13 2.84
C VAL A 87 -7.98 16.77 4.25
N LYS A 88 -7.52 15.52 4.46
CA LYS A 88 -7.07 15.01 5.77
C LYS A 88 -6.04 13.91 5.56
N MET A 89 -5.06 13.83 6.47
CA MET A 89 -4.17 12.68 6.63
C MET A 89 -4.30 12.11 8.03
N GLU A 90 -4.28 10.80 8.14
CA GLU A 90 -4.27 10.06 9.39
C GLU A 90 -3.29 8.90 9.28
N VAL A 91 -2.56 8.61 10.34
CA VAL A 91 -1.78 7.37 10.47
C VAL A 91 -2.12 6.76 11.81
N PHE A 92 -2.41 5.47 11.82
CA PHE A 92 -2.69 4.73 13.04
C PHE A 92 -1.94 3.40 13.05
N TRP A 93 -1.62 2.92 14.24
CA TRP A 93 -0.94 1.66 14.46
C TRP A 93 -1.93 0.51 14.55
N LEU A 94 -1.56 -0.63 13.97
CA LEU A 94 -2.36 -1.85 14.06
C LEU A 94 -2.08 -2.51 15.42
N SER A 95 -2.87 -2.10 16.41
CA SER A 95 -2.72 -2.50 17.81
C SER A 95 -4.00 -2.22 18.60
N ASP A 96 -4.06 -2.64 19.86
CA ASP A 96 -5.14 -2.29 20.80
C ASP A 96 -5.12 -0.80 21.21
N THR A 97 -4.03 -0.08 20.89
CA THR A 97 -3.86 1.35 21.16
C THR A 97 -3.42 2.08 19.89
N PRO A 98 -4.30 2.21 18.88
CA PRO A 98 -3.94 2.63 17.54
C PRO A 98 -3.38 4.06 17.43
N ASP A 99 -3.64 4.90 18.41
CA ASP A 99 -3.16 6.30 18.44
C ASP A 99 -1.80 6.46 19.13
N ILE A 100 -1.19 5.35 19.61
CA ILE A 100 0.12 5.36 20.28
C ILE A 100 1.22 4.93 19.31
N PRO A 101 2.16 5.83 18.94
CA PRO A 101 3.27 5.51 18.05
C PRO A 101 4.11 4.32 18.55
N GLY A 102 4.42 3.39 17.63
CA GLY A 102 5.20 2.20 17.93
C GLY A 102 4.44 1.09 18.65
N SER A 103 3.13 1.25 18.89
CA SER A 103 2.31 0.19 19.49
C SER A 103 2.13 -0.98 18.52
N ARG A 104 1.92 -2.18 19.08
CA ARG A 104 1.73 -3.42 18.33
C ARG A 104 0.90 -4.43 19.11
N TYR A 105 0.34 -5.42 18.44
CA TYR A 105 -0.28 -6.55 19.10
C TYR A 105 0.78 -7.43 19.77
N THR A 106 0.40 -8.16 20.81
CA THR A 106 1.32 -9.05 21.55
C THR A 106 1.72 -10.29 20.75
N ASN A 107 0.93 -10.67 19.77
CA ASN A 107 1.07 -11.87 18.94
C ASN A 107 1.62 -11.58 17.53
N GLN A 108 2.28 -10.43 17.33
CA GLN A 108 2.95 -10.09 16.08
C GLN A 108 4.47 -10.10 16.20
N SER A 109 5.15 -9.85 15.07
CA SER A 109 6.60 -9.64 15.01
C SER A 109 7.04 -8.42 15.85
N GLU A 110 8.35 -8.23 15.97
CA GLU A 110 8.91 -7.03 16.63
C GLU A 110 8.62 -5.72 15.87
N CYS A 111 8.13 -5.81 14.66
CA CYS A 111 7.84 -4.66 13.80
C CYS A 111 6.44 -4.09 14.09
N PRO A 112 6.30 -2.84 14.56
CA PRO A 112 5.02 -2.17 14.55
C PRO A 112 4.45 -2.07 13.12
N ARG A 113 3.13 -2.16 12.98
CA ARG A 113 2.46 -2.03 11.68
C ARG A 113 1.51 -0.86 11.70
N THR A 114 1.43 -0.16 10.58
CA THR A 114 0.62 1.05 10.46
C THR A 114 -0.30 1.00 9.25
N CYS A 115 -1.33 1.83 9.31
CA CYS A 115 -2.14 2.17 8.15
C CYS A 115 -2.12 3.69 7.96
N THR A 116 -1.69 4.14 6.79
CA THR A 116 -1.77 5.55 6.37
C THR A 116 -3.06 5.77 5.62
N VAL A 117 -3.78 6.84 5.95
CA VAL A 117 -5.05 7.20 5.32
C VAL A 117 -4.97 8.61 4.78
N LEU A 118 -5.32 8.79 3.51
CA LEU A 118 -5.52 10.11 2.93
C LEU A 118 -6.97 10.28 2.50
N TYR A 119 -7.56 11.41 2.88
CA TYR A 119 -8.80 11.91 2.32
C TYR A 119 -8.43 12.87 1.19
N LEU A 120 -8.72 12.47 -0.04
CA LEU A 120 -8.36 13.22 -1.25
C LEU A 120 -9.62 13.74 -1.94
N TYR A 121 -9.64 15.04 -2.24
CA TYR A 121 -10.66 15.61 -3.09
C TYR A 121 -10.23 15.45 -4.56
N ASP A 122 -10.94 14.61 -5.29
CA ASP A 122 -10.80 14.42 -6.75
C ASP A 122 -11.35 15.65 -7.45
N ILE A 123 -10.46 16.45 -8.02
CA ILE A 123 -10.80 17.74 -8.67
C ILE A 123 -11.72 17.49 -9.86
N LYS A 124 -11.46 16.46 -10.66
CA LYS A 124 -12.22 16.15 -11.88
C LYS A 124 -13.64 15.65 -11.58
N LYS A 125 -13.79 14.80 -10.54
CA LYS A 125 -15.07 14.20 -10.16
C LYS A 125 -15.81 15.01 -9.09
N ALA A 126 -15.21 16.09 -8.57
CA ALA A 126 -15.74 16.95 -7.51
C ALA A 126 -16.25 16.16 -6.29
N ARG A 127 -15.48 15.16 -5.85
CA ARG A 127 -15.83 14.32 -4.70
C ARG A 127 -14.61 13.96 -3.87
N VAL A 128 -14.84 13.67 -2.59
CA VAL A 128 -13.82 13.11 -1.70
C VAL A 128 -13.80 11.60 -1.82
N LEU A 129 -12.59 11.02 -1.76
CA LEU A 129 -12.36 9.59 -1.59
C LEU A 129 -11.32 9.36 -0.47
N ARG A 130 -11.33 8.16 0.12
CA ARG A 130 -10.36 7.73 1.13
C ARG A 130 -9.43 6.68 0.54
N VAL A 131 -8.13 6.88 0.72
CA VAL A 131 -7.11 5.90 0.32
C VAL A 131 -6.41 5.41 1.57
N TYR A 132 -6.49 4.11 1.81
CA TYR A 132 -5.84 3.40 2.91
C TYR A 132 -4.66 2.61 2.35
N ASN A 133 -3.50 2.71 2.99
CA ASN A 133 -2.32 1.95 2.65
C ASN A 133 -1.73 1.29 3.89
N THR A 134 -1.51 -0.01 3.85
CA THR A 134 -1.00 -0.78 4.98
C THR A 134 0.06 -1.80 4.57
N HIS A 135 0.81 -2.30 5.56
CA HIS A 135 1.68 -3.47 5.45
C HIS A 135 1.43 -4.32 6.69
N LEU A 136 0.70 -5.42 6.52
CA LEU A 136 0.32 -6.29 7.63
C LEU A 136 1.53 -7.09 8.15
N ASP A 137 1.38 -7.72 9.31
CA ASP A 137 2.48 -8.43 9.95
C ASP A 137 2.89 -9.69 9.16
N HIS A 138 4.21 -9.91 8.99
CA HIS A 138 4.74 -11.03 8.20
C HIS A 138 4.79 -12.35 8.98
N ILE A 139 4.62 -12.34 10.32
CA ILE A 139 4.69 -13.54 11.18
C ILE A 139 3.29 -13.91 11.71
N GLY A 140 2.62 -12.97 12.39
CA GLY A 140 1.44 -13.25 13.20
C GLY A 140 0.14 -13.27 12.37
N SER A 141 -0.44 -14.44 12.09
CA SER A 141 -1.70 -14.55 11.35
C SER A 141 -2.86 -13.89 12.11
N GLU A 142 -2.92 -14.08 13.42
CA GLU A 142 -3.92 -13.41 14.27
C GLU A 142 -3.75 -11.89 14.27
N ALA A 143 -2.51 -11.39 14.33
CA ALA A 143 -2.24 -9.96 14.24
C ALA A 143 -2.65 -9.38 12.87
N ARG A 144 -2.50 -10.15 11.77
CA ARG A 144 -3.03 -9.76 10.44
C ARG A 144 -4.54 -9.65 10.47
N SER A 145 -5.25 -10.66 11.01
CA SER A 145 -6.71 -10.64 11.16
C SER A 145 -7.19 -9.45 11.96
N GLN A 146 -6.58 -9.19 13.13
CA GLN A 146 -6.92 -8.08 14.02
C GLN A 146 -6.64 -6.73 13.34
N GLY A 147 -5.48 -6.60 12.68
CA GLY A 147 -5.12 -5.39 11.94
C GLY A 147 -6.07 -5.09 10.80
N LEU A 148 -6.40 -6.09 9.99
CA LEU A 148 -7.35 -5.95 8.89
C LEU A 148 -8.76 -5.60 9.40
N LYS A 149 -9.20 -6.24 10.49
CA LYS A 149 -10.47 -5.90 11.15
C LYS A 149 -10.49 -4.46 11.62
N LEU A 150 -9.43 -3.99 12.30
CA LEU A 150 -9.33 -2.60 12.76
C LEU A 150 -9.43 -1.61 11.60
N ILE A 151 -8.73 -1.86 10.49
CA ILE A 151 -8.82 -1.03 9.28
C ILE A 151 -10.25 -0.99 8.75
N MET A 152 -10.89 -2.14 8.60
CA MET A 152 -12.25 -2.24 8.06
C MET A 152 -13.30 -1.63 9.00
N ASP A 153 -13.11 -1.72 10.31
CA ASP A 153 -13.97 -1.06 11.30
C ASP A 153 -13.85 0.46 11.18
N LYS A 154 -12.62 1.00 11.05
CA LYS A 154 -12.41 2.44 10.79
C LYS A 154 -13.00 2.88 9.44
N ILE A 155 -12.90 2.08 8.40
CA ILE A 155 -13.55 2.33 7.09
C ILE A 155 -15.08 2.42 7.24
N SER A 156 -15.66 1.56 8.07
CA SER A 156 -17.11 1.44 8.25
C SER A 156 -17.70 2.54 9.12
N GLN A 157 -16.89 3.23 9.92
CA GLN A 157 -17.35 4.35 10.74
C GLN A 157 -17.82 5.49 9.84
N THR A 158 -19.00 6.00 10.13
CA THR A 158 -19.52 7.20 9.48
C THR A 158 -18.85 8.42 10.11
N ASP A 159 -18.07 9.15 9.34
CA ASP A 159 -17.53 10.42 9.80
C ASP A 159 -18.47 11.60 9.49
N TYR A 160 -18.04 12.81 9.85
CA TYR A 160 -18.83 14.03 9.61
C TYR A 160 -19.07 14.35 8.12
N MET A 161 -18.33 13.72 7.20
CA MET A 161 -18.50 13.85 5.75
C MET A 161 -19.52 12.85 5.18
N GLY A 162 -20.10 11.99 6.03
CA GLY A 162 -21.01 10.92 5.62
C GLY A 162 -20.26 9.72 5.03
N LYS A 163 -20.92 9.03 4.09
CA LYS A 163 -20.36 7.83 3.46
C LYS A 163 -19.41 8.21 2.32
N VAL A 164 -18.12 8.28 2.60
CA VAL A 164 -17.06 8.55 1.61
C VAL A 164 -16.55 7.23 1.02
N PRO A 165 -16.48 7.07 -0.31
CA PRO A 165 -15.93 5.86 -0.92
C PRO A 165 -14.45 5.68 -0.59
N PHE A 166 -14.00 4.42 -0.54
CA PHE A 166 -12.64 4.10 -0.15
C PHE A 166 -11.94 3.11 -1.09
N ILE A 167 -10.61 3.12 -1.03
CA ILE A 167 -9.74 2.12 -1.60
C ILE A 167 -8.74 1.73 -0.50
N LEU A 168 -8.62 0.44 -0.22
CA LEU A 168 -7.62 -0.12 0.69
C LEU A 168 -6.59 -0.89 -0.13
N THR A 169 -5.33 -0.53 0.05
CA THR A 169 -4.19 -1.15 -0.63
C THR A 169 -3.16 -1.65 0.37
N GLY A 170 -2.31 -2.54 -0.05
CA GLY A 170 -1.14 -2.91 0.74
C GLY A 170 -0.61 -4.30 0.46
N ASP A 171 0.52 -4.56 1.10
CA ASP A 171 1.04 -5.90 1.32
C ASP A 171 0.37 -6.49 2.56
N PHE A 172 -0.48 -7.48 2.34
CA PHE A 172 -1.24 -8.10 3.44
C PHE A 172 -0.50 -9.28 4.08
N ASN A 173 0.63 -9.72 3.50
CA ASN A 173 1.37 -10.90 3.96
C ASN A 173 0.47 -12.13 4.16
N ALA A 174 -0.57 -12.25 3.34
CA ALA A 174 -1.63 -13.26 3.47
C ALA A 174 -2.06 -13.76 2.10
N LEU A 175 -2.16 -15.07 1.93
CA LEU A 175 -2.63 -15.69 0.69
C LEU A 175 -4.16 -15.51 0.52
N PRO A 176 -4.70 -15.57 -0.71
CA PRO A 176 -6.12 -15.31 -0.98
C PRO A 176 -7.10 -16.15 -0.16
N ASP A 177 -6.76 -17.40 0.12
CA ASP A 177 -7.63 -18.33 0.83
C ASP A 177 -7.30 -18.46 2.33
N SER A 178 -6.48 -17.52 2.86
CA SER A 178 -6.10 -17.53 4.27
C SER A 178 -7.25 -17.08 5.17
N GLU A 179 -7.24 -17.56 6.42
CA GLU A 179 -8.25 -17.21 7.41
C GLU A 179 -8.24 -15.70 7.73
N GLU A 180 -7.08 -15.07 7.63
CA GLU A 180 -6.92 -13.62 7.86
C GLU A 180 -7.76 -12.80 6.89
N LEU A 181 -7.80 -13.20 5.61
CA LEU A 181 -8.59 -12.48 4.61
C LEU A 181 -10.08 -12.77 4.70
N ALA A 182 -10.49 -13.85 5.38
CA ALA A 182 -11.90 -14.14 5.62
C ALA A 182 -12.61 -13.00 6.40
N VAL A 183 -11.85 -12.16 7.12
CA VAL A 183 -12.36 -10.93 7.76
C VAL A 183 -13.10 -10.05 6.75
N LEU A 184 -12.63 -9.94 5.52
CA LEU A 184 -13.23 -9.11 4.47
C LEU A 184 -14.66 -9.58 4.10
N ASN A 185 -14.99 -10.86 4.27
CA ASN A 185 -16.33 -11.40 3.98
C ASN A 185 -17.42 -10.80 4.87
N ASN A 186 -17.07 -10.23 6.01
CA ASN A 186 -18.00 -9.56 6.92
C ASN A 186 -18.44 -8.17 6.42
N TYR A 187 -17.79 -7.64 5.39
CA TYR A 187 -18.04 -6.29 4.87
C TYR A 187 -18.69 -6.34 3.49
N LYS A 188 -19.91 -5.80 3.40
CA LYS A 188 -20.68 -5.80 2.15
C LYS A 188 -20.33 -4.60 1.26
N GLY A 189 -20.32 -4.83 -0.03
CA GLY A 189 -20.13 -3.77 -1.02
C GLY A 189 -18.67 -3.37 -1.22
N ILE A 190 -17.77 -4.32 -1.01
CA ILE A 190 -16.35 -4.26 -1.37
C ILE A 190 -16.02 -5.38 -2.35
N TYR A 191 -14.95 -5.23 -3.08
CA TYR A 191 -14.42 -6.28 -3.95
C TYR A 191 -12.90 -6.17 -4.10
N ASP A 192 -12.25 -7.31 -4.32
CA ASP A 192 -10.83 -7.42 -4.61
C ASP A 192 -10.58 -7.15 -6.10
N CYS A 193 -9.99 -5.99 -6.42
CA CYS A 193 -9.58 -5.63 -7.78
C CYS A 193 -8.44 -6.50 -8.30
N THR A 194 -7.69 -7.14 -7.40
CA THR A 194 -6.54 -7.99 -7.72
C THR A 194 -6.88 -9.47 -7.82
N LYS A 195 -8.16 -9.84 -7.80
CA LYS A 195 -8.63 -11.24 -7.77
C LYS A 195 -8.06 -12.10 -8.90
N THR A 196 -7.77 -11.51 -10.06
CA THR A 196 -7.25 -12.21 -11.24
C THR A 196 -5.72 -12.25 -11.33
N ILE A 197 -5.03 -11.59 -10.39
CA ILE A 197 -3.55 -11.60 -10.35
C ILE A 197 -3.08 -12.90 -9.70
N SER A 198 -2.12 -13.57 -10.32
CA SER A 198 -1.61 -14.88 -9.89
C SER A 198 -0.67 -14.76 -8.69
N GLY A 199 0.40 -14.00 -8.79
CA GLY A 199 1.39 -13.81 -7.74
C GLY A 199 1.93 -12.39 -7.75
N THR A 200 2.39 -11.90 -6.60
CA THR A 200 2.96 -10.57 -6.47
C THR A 200 4.35 -10.60 -5.85
N PHE A 201 4.60 -11.46 -4.88
CA PHE A 201 5.94 -11.69 -4.31
C PHE A 201 6.68 -12.76 -5.10
N HIS A 202 7.93 -12.48 -5.53
CA HIS A 202 8.75 -13.36 -6.36
C HIS A 202 10.22 -13.41 -5.93
N ASP A 203 10.58 -12.67 -4.89
CA ASP A 203 11.95 -12.62 -4.34
C ASP A 203 13.02 -12.48 -5.46
N TYR A 204 12.88 -11.46 -6.31
CA TYR A 204 13.76 -11.21 -7.46
C TYR A 204 13.89 -12.42 -8.42
N GLY A 205 12.79 -13.17 -8.59
CA GLY A 205 12.74 -14.36 -9.44
C GLY A 205 13.40 -15.61 -8.83
N ARG A 206 13.69 -15.60 -7.52
CA ARG A 206 14.23 -16.77 -6.82
C ARG A 206 13.12 -17.74 -6.37
N GLU A 207 11.92 -17.23 -6.12
CA GLU A 207 10.77 -18.05 -5.79
C GLU A 207 10.24 -18.80 -7.01
N LYS A 208 10.07 -20.12 -6.89
CA LYS A 208 9.49 -20.97 -7.96
C LYS A 208 7.99 -20.79 -8.12
N ILE A 209 7.33 -20.43 -7.03
CA ILE A 209 5.89 -20.17 -6.97
C ILE A 209 5.72 -18.79 -6.39
N GLU A 210 5.23 -17.87 -7.21
CA GLU A 210 4.93 -16.50 -6.78
C GLU A 210 3.73 -16.51 -5.83
N GLU A 211 3.86 -15.82 -4.69
CA GLU A 211 2.77 -15.68 -3.72
C GLU A 211 1.98 -14.40 -3.99
N LYS A 212 0.65 -14.50 -4.02
CA LYS A 212 -0.21 -13.31 -4.07
C LYS A 212 -0.44 -12.81 -2.66
N ILE A 213 0.22 -11.70 -2.29
CA ILE A 213 0.12 -11.08 -0.96
C ILE A 213 -0.17 -9.58 -1.01
N ASP A 214 -0.14 -8.96 -2.20
CA ASP A 214 -0.49 -7.55 -2.40
C ASP A 214 -1.92 -7.42 -2.94
N TYR A 215 -2.68 -6.47 -2.38
CA TYR A 215 -4.10 -6.31 -2.66
C TYR A 215 -4.51 -4.87 -2.91
N ILE A 216 -5.57 -4.71 -3.71
CA ILE A 216 -6.33 -3.47 -3.90
C ILE A 216 -7.81 -3.82 -3.70
N ILE A 217 -8.36 -3.44 -2.55
CA ILE A 217 -9.77 -3.63 -2.20
C ILE A 217 -10.49 -2.31 -2.41
N ALA A 218 -11.56 -2.31 -3.19
CA ALA A 218 -12.32 -1.10 -3.51
C ALA A 218 -13.76 -1.16 -3.01
N ASP A 219 -14.30 0.01 -2.63
CA ASP A 219 -15.73 0.22 -2.41
C ASP A 219 -16.51 0.04 -3.73
N LYS A 220 -17.74 -0.44 -3.66
CA LYS A 220 -18.65 -0.61 -4.81
C LYS A 220 -18.96 0.69 -5.58
N ALA A 221 -18.62 1.84 -5.02
CA ALA A 221 -18.71 3.12 -5.73
C ALA A 221 -17.69 3.26 -6.86
N PHE A 222 -16.71 2.36 -6.92
CA PHE A 222 -15.75 2.25 -8.01
C PHE A 222 -16.07 1.05 -8.88
N ASN A 223 -15.67 1.12 -10.15
CA ASN A 223 -15.74 0.03 -11.10
C ASN A 223 -14.32 -0.29 -11.59
N CYS A 224 -13.83 -1.49 -11.27
CA CYS A 224 -12.52 -1.95 -11.71
C CYS A 224 -12.55 -2.33 -13.19
N LYS A 225 -11.75 -1.67 -14.01
CA LYS A 225 -11.67 -1.89 -15.47
C LYS A 225 -10.56 -2.86 -15.89
N GLY A 226 -9.58 -3.04 -15.04
CA GLY A 226 -8.48 -3.97 -15.31
C GLY A 226 -7.38 -3.80 -14.27
N THR A 227 -6.68 -4.90 -14.02
CA THR A 227 -5.56 -4.95 -13.09
C THR A 227 -4.39 -5.66 -13.73
N VAL A 228 -3.21 -5.08 -13.64
CA VAL A 228 -1.96 -5.62 -14.21
C VAL A 228 -0.83 -5.55 -13.19
N ARG A 229 0.16 -6.43 -13.34
CA ARG A 229 1.45 -6.37 -12.62
C ARG A 229 2.48 -5.65 -13.47
N TRP A 230 3.34 -4.87 -12.84
CA TRP A 230 4.54 -4.35 -13.49
C TRP A 230 5.67 -5.36 -13.32
N THR A 231 5.94 -6.12 -14.37
CA THR A 231 6.94 -7.19 -14.36
C THR A 231 8.28 -6.75 -14.97
N ASP A 232 8.51 -5.44 -15.01
CA ASP A 232 9.67 -4.83 -15.62
C ASP A 232 10.94 -5.21 -14.88
N GLN A 233 11.97 -5.56 -15.66
CA GLN A 233 13.32 -5.80 -15.16
C GLN A 233 14.35 -5.49 -16.27
N VAL A 234 15.55 -5.11 -15.88
CA VAL A 234 16.64 -4.85 -16.81
C VAL A 234 17.90 -5.56 -16.31
N ASN A 235 18.43 -6.50 -17.10
CA ASN A 235 19.63 -7.27 -16.77
C ASN A 235 19.57 -7.97 -15.40
N GLY A 236 18.38 -8.48 -15.03
CA GLY A 236 18.17 -9.16 -13.74
C GLY A 236 17.97 -8.22 -12.55
N VAL A 237 17.94 -6.90 -12.78
CA VAL A 237 17.54 -5.91 -11.77
C VAL A 237 16.04 -5.65 -11.92
N TYR A 238 15.29 -5.95 -10.88
CA TYR A 238 13.82 -5.79 -10.81
C TYR A 238 13.43 -4.43 -10.20
N LEU A 239 12.16 -4.06 -10.30
CA LEU A 239 11.64 -2.89 -9.58
C LEU A 239 11.64 -3.12 -8.07
N SER A 240 11.32 -4.34 -7.62
CA SER A 240 11.30 -4.81 -6.24
C SER A 240 11.37 -6.34 -6.23
N ASP A 241 11.35 -6.96 -5.06
CA ASP A 241 11.07 -8.38 -4.87
C ASP A 241 9.56 -8.71 -4.94
N HIS A 242 8.72 -7.66 -5.00
CA HIS A 242 7.32 -7.72 -5.38
C HIS A 242 7.09 -7.09 -6.75
N TYR A 243 6.10 -7.61 -7.50
CA TYR A 243 5.57 -6.91 -8.66
C TYR A 243 4.58 -5.83 -8.21
N PRO A 244 4.82 -4.55 -8.53
CA PRO A 244 3.80 -3.53 -8.30
C PRO A 244 2.50 -3.89 -9.02
N VAL A 245 1.37 -3.71 -8.36
CA VAL A 245 0.06 -4.01 -8.94
C VAL A 245 -0.70 -2.72 -9.21
N SER A 246 -1.08 -2.53 -10.46
CA SER A 246 -1.80 -1.36 -10.96
C SER A 246 -3.23 -1.72 -11.33
N THR A 247 -4.20 -0.93 -10.91
CA THR A 247 -5.60 -1.06 -11.33
C THR A 247 -6.20 0.26 -11.80
N VAL A 248 -7.12 0.19 -12.75
CA VAL A 248 -7.90 1.34 -13.23
C VAL A 248 -9.29 1.29 -12.63
N LEU A 249 -9.68 2.36 -11.92
CA LEU A 249 -10.96 2.54 -11.24
C LEU A 249 -11.75 3.70 -11.86
N GLU A 250 -13.04 3.47 -12.15
CA GLU A 250 -14.00 4.49 -12.59
C GLU A 250 -15.09 4.77 -11.57
#